data_63775598474bbdcbfa0bd01001df3a2e
#
_entry.id   63775598474bbdcbfa0bd01001df3a2e
#
_cell.length_a   1.000
_cell.length_b   1.000
_cell.length_c   1.000
_cell.angle_alpha   90.00
_cell.angle_beta   90.00
_cell.angle_gamma   90.00
#
_symmetry.space_group_name_H-M   'P 1'
#
loop_
_entity.id
_entity.type
_entity.pdbx_description
1 polymer ?
#
loop_
_entity_poly.entity_id
_entity_poly.type
_entity_poly.pdbx_seq_one_letter_code
_entity_poly.pdbx_strand_id
1 'polypeptide(L)'
;MADEIRTGTTPENTTDTTDGKAADATATTATSVTSSPSRRSVLGWGGAGLALGAVAAGGTAAALRTGDDAQPAAAAGDAMAFYGPHQAGIATPVQDRLHFAAFDVTTSDRAALIKVLQEWTAAAARMTAGHEVGSGAVGENDQLPPDDTGEALGLKPSRLTLTFGVGPGLFEKDGKDRFGLKSRRPQALVDLPGFPGDNLDAARSGGDLCVQACADDPQVAVHAIRNLARIGMGKVAIRWSQLGFGKTSSTTPDAQTPRNMMGFKDGTRNISGTDQAALDKHVWVSEKDGAGWMTGGSYLVARRIRMHIETWDRTSLQEQEDIFGRDKAEGAPVGKQKERDEPVLKAMKPDSHVRLAHPDSNSGATILRRGYSFTDGTDGLGRLDAGLFFIAYQRDVRDAFIPLQTNLARNDALNEYIQHVGSAIFAVPPGVRDSGDWWGKALFA
;
A
#
# COMPACT_ATOMS: atom_id res chain seq x y z
N MET A 1 -19.34 -23.56 59.94
CA MET A 1 -19.37 -22.41 60.85
C MET A 1 -19.52 -21.24 59.89
N ALA A 2 -20.73 -20.94 59.53
CA ALA A 2 -21.74 -20.14 60.20
C ALA A 2 -21.29 -18.67 60.24
N ASP A 3 -21.88 -17.87 59.48
CA ASP A 3 -23.11 -17.03 59.49
C ASP A 3 -22.64 -15.55 59.62
N GLU A 4 -23.19 -14.53 59.10
CA GLU A 4 -24.56 -14.07 58.71
C GLU A 4 -24.40 -12.66 58.06
N ILE A 5 -25.02 -12.39 56.95
CA ILE A 5 -26.17 -11.54 56.62
C ILE A 5 -26.34 -10.23 57.41
N ARG A 6 -26.43 -9.08 56.66
CA ARG A 6 -27.46 -8.00 56.78
C ARG A 6 -27.19 -6.90 55.72
N THR A 7 -27.98 -6.73 54.73
CA THR A 7 -29.22 -5.99 54.37
C THR A 7 -29.39 -4.54 54.91
N GLY A 8 -29.78 -3.66 54.00
CA GLY A 8 -30.56 -2.45 54.25
C GLY A 8 -29.95 -1.19 53.62
N THR A 9 -30.51 -0.49 52.82
CA THR A 9 -31.80 -0.02 52.33
C THR A 9 -31.57 1.37 51.74
N THR A 10 -32.12 1.62 50.58
CA THR A 10 -32.34 2.92 49.94
C THR A 10 -33.28 3.79 50.80
N PRO A 11 -33.29 5.13 50.63
CA PRO A 11 -34.55 5.75 50.34
C PRO A 11 -34.56 6.76 49.17
N GLU A 12 -35.77 6.85 48.66
CA GLU A 12 -36.32 7.71 47.62
C GLU A 12 -36.39 9.20 47.99
N ASN A 13 -36.33 10.00 46.94
CA ASN A 13 -37.27 11.01 46.49
C ASN A 13 -37.71 12.14 47.44
N THR A 14 -37.52 13.39 47.02
CA THR A 14 -38.60 14.41 47.05
C THR A 14 -38.27 15.59 46.13
N THR A 15 -39.22 15.85 45.26
CA THR A 15 -39.53 17.07 44.48
C THR A 15 -39.69 18.31 45.38
N ASP A 16 -39.22 19.47 44.91
CA ASP A 16 -40.03 20.69 45.04
C ASP A 16 -39.75 21.74 43.96
N THR A 17 -40.83 22.28 43.44
CA THR A 17 -41.05 23.33 42.48
C THR A 17 -41.07 24.68 43.18
N THR A 18 -40.62 25.75 42.53
CA THR A 18 -41.27 27.09 42.44
C THR A 18 -40.46 28.05 41.57
N ASP A 19 -41.08 28.43 40.50
CA ASP A 19 -41.61 29.72 40.04
C ASP A 19 -40.74 31.00 40.14
N GLY A 20 -40.63 31.66 38.98
CA GLY A 20 -40.85 33.10 38.91
C GLY A 20 -39.73 33.95 38.26
N LYS A 21 -39.73 34.42 37.11
CA LYS A 21 -40.44 35.57 36.58
C LYS A 21 -39.72 36.14 35.35
N ALA A 22 -40.49 36.48 34.37
CA ALA A 22 -40.15 37.14 33.12
C ALA A 22 -39.74 38.61 33.25
N ALA A 23 -38.97 39.10 32.30
CA ALA A 23 -39.00 40.43 31.71
C ALA A 23 -38.24 40.36 30.39
N ASP A 24 -38.81 40.42 29.31
CA ASP A 24 -39.49 41.32 28.37
C ASP A 24 -38.59 42.45 27.81
N ALA A 25 -38.76 42.61 26.49
CA ALA A 25 -38.39 43.71 25.60
C ALA A 25 -37.04 43.59 24.90
N THR A 26 -36.89 43.69 23.61
CA THR A 26 -37.73 44.27 22.53
C THR A 26 -37.16 43.83 21.19
N ALA A 27 -38.05 43.58 20.27
CA ALA A 27 -37.78 43.32 18.85
C ALA A 27 -37.24 44.56 18.12
N THR A 28 -36.35 44.38 17.18
CA THR A 28 -36.28 45.24 16.02
C THR A 28 -36.03 44.41 14.76
N THR A 29 -37.02 44.40 13.95
CA THR A 29 -37.13 43.90 12.58
C THR A 29 -36.21 44.68 11.64
N ALA A 30 -35.51 44.01 10.80
CA ALA A 30 -35.15 44.51 9.49
C ALA A 30 -35.10 43.40 8.46
N THR A 31 -36.02 43.48 7.60
CA THR A 31 -36.27 42.75 6.35
C THR A 31 -35.16 43.02 5.33
N SER A 32 -34.77 42.03 4.56
CA SER A 32 -34.78 42.04 3.09
C SER A 32 -33.73 41.17 2.51
N VAL A 33 -34.17 40.31 1.72
CA VAL A 33 -34.27 40.16 0.28
C VAL A 33 -33.12 39.42 -0.34
N THR A 34 -33.48 38.24 -0.72
CA THR A 34 -32.93 37.35 -1.73
C THR A 34 -32.42 38.06 -2.97
N SER A 35 -31.27 37.58 -3.50
CA SER A 35 -31.15 37.37 -4.92
C SER A 35 -29.91 36.49 -5.24
N SER A 36 -30.19 35.34 -5.78
CA SER A 36 -29.23 34.53 -6.52
C SER A 36 -28.89 35.19 -7.85
N PRO A 37 -27.66 35.24 -8.32
CA PRO A 37 -27.37 35.49 -9.72
C PRO A 37 -27.21 34.20 -10.51
N SER A 38 -28.03 34.08 -11.51
CA SER A 38 -28.03 33.18 -12.63
C SER A 38 -26.72 33.23 -13.42
N ARG A 39 -26.27 32.05 -13.86
CA ARG A 39 -25.27 31.90 -14.89
C ARG A 39 -25.78 32.45 -16.21
N ARG A 40 -25.10 33.44 -16.78
CA ARG A 40 -24.90 33.66 -18.24
C ARG A 40 -24.14 34.95 -18.51
N SER A 41 -23.17 34.82 -19.46
CA SER A 41 -22.56 35.89 -20.27
C SER A 41 -21.44 36.70 -19.63
N VAL A 42 -20.19 36.41 -19.98
CA VAL A 42 -19.27 37.42 -20.49
C VAL A 42 -18.52 36.84 -21.69
N LEU A 43 -18.95 37.21 -22.85
CA LEU A 43 -18.19 37.22 -24.10
C LEU A 43 -17.70 38.64 -24.29
N GLY A 44 -16.44 38.81 -24.64
CA GLY A 44 -16.06 39.94 -25.42
C GLY A 44 -14.74 40.63 -25.10
N TRP A 45 -13.95 40.70 -26.15
CA TRP A 45 -12.90 41.67 -26.49
C TRP A 45 -11.51 41.37 -25.90
N GLY A 46 -10.49 41.23 -26.68
CA GLY A 46 -10.01 41.65 -28.00
C GLY A 46 -8.50 41.67 -27.83
N GLY A 47 -7.65 41.40 -28.71
CA GLY A 47 -7.45 41.65 -30.06
C GLY A 47 -5.95 41.73 -30.32
N ALA A 48 -5.53 41.15 -31.42
CA ALA A 48 -4.43 41.55 -32.31
C ALA A 48 -2.97 41.27 -31.90
N GLY A 49 -2.30 40.53 -32.76
CA GLY A 49 -0.84 40.44 -32.93
C GLY A 49 -0.46 39.42 -34.00
N LEU A 50 -0.42 39.89 -35.24
CA LEU A 50 0.17 39.38 -36.48
C LEU A 50 1.59 38.81 -36.24
N ALA A 51 2.18 37.86 -36.98
CA ALA A 51 2.28 37.71 -38.41
C ALA A 51 3.00 36.44 -38.82
N LEU A 52 2.58 35.89 -39.94
CA LEU A 52 3.29 35.49 -41.15
C LEU A 52 4.33 34.36 -41.12
N GLY A 53 4.05 33.37 -41.93
CA GLY A 53 5.02 32.47 -42.52
C GLY A 53 4.36 31.36 -43.33
N ALA A 54 4.27 31.55 -44.60
CA ALA A 54 3.53 30.86 -45.64
C ALA A 54 4.20 29.58 -46.16
N VAL A 55 3.36 28.69 -46.68
CA VAL A 55 3.29 28.03 -48.01
C VAL A 55 3.93 26.64 -48.12
N ALA A 56 3.18 25.61 -48.43
CA ALA A 56 2.83 25.03 -49.71
C ALA A 56 2.05 23.74 -49.52
N ALA A 57 0.92 23.66 -49.99
CA ALA A 57 0.25 23.03 -51.16
C ALA A 57 0.45 21.51 -51.31
N GLY A 58 -0.66 20.78 -51.31
CA GLY A 58 -0.76 19.43 -51.84
C GLY A 58 -1.99 18.67 -51.31
N GLY A 59 -3.06 18.76 -51.86
CA GLY A 59 -4.21 18.29 -52.48
C GLY A 59 -4.84 17.00 -51.90
N THR A 60 -6.13 17.14 -51.68
CA THR A 60 -7.25 16.19 -51.93
C THR A 60 -7.32 14.87 -51.19
N ALA A 61 -8.29 14.70 -50.33
CA ALA A 61 -9.51 13.94 -50.56
C ALA A 61 -10.34 13.89 -49.28
N ALA A 62 -11.52 14.47 -49.36
CA ALA A 62 -12.57 14.30 -48.36
C ALA A 62 -12.99 12.82 -48.31
N ALA A 63 -12.93 12.19 -47.14
CA ALA A 63 -13.75 11.05 -46.82
C ALA A 63 -14.39 11.33 -45.44
N LEU A 64 -15.66 11.65 -45.51
CA LEU A 64 -16.59 11.60 -44.39
C LEU A 64 -16.50 10.21 -43.75
N ARG A 65 -15.97 10.09 -42.57
CA ARG A 65 -16.20 8.96 -41.69
C ARG A 65 -16.90 9.48 -40.44
N THR A 66 -18.15 9.13 -40.41
CA THR A 66 -19.04 9.16 -39.25
C THR A 66 -18.50 8.29 -38.13
N GLY A 67 -18.46 8.82 -36.92
CA GLY A 67 -18.62 8.09 -35.68
C GLY A 67 -17.50 7.12 -35.33
N ASP A 68 -16.54 7.62 -34.58
CA ASP A 68 -15.89 6.87 -33.52
C ASP A 68 -15.54 7.90 -32.43
N ASP A 69 -16.26 7.86 -31.34
CA ASP A 69 -15.88 8.54 -30.10
C ASP A 69 -14.61 7.87 -29.59
N ALA A 70 -13.48 8.25 -30.16
CA ALA A 70 -12.18 7.90 -29.64
C ALA A 70 -11.99 8.67 -28.33
N GLN A 71 -12.23 7.97 -27.22
CA GLN A 71 -11.80 8.38 -25.91
C GLN A 71 -10.31 8.80 -26.01
N PRO A 72 -9.91 9.98 -25.52
CA PRO A 72 -8.54 10.42 -25.66
C PRO A 72 -7.60 9.39 -25.03
N ALA A 73 -6.76 8.79 -25.84
CA ALA A 73 -5.71 7.89 -25.36
C ALA A 73 -4.91 8.63 -24.27
N ALA A 74 -4.89 8.08 -23.05
CA ALA A 74 -4.10 8.60 -21.97
C ALA A 74 -2.67 8.81 -22.46
N ALA A 75 -2.08 9.97 -22.14
CA ALA A 75 -0.73 10.28 -22.56
C ALA A 75 0.23 9.17 -22.12
N ALA A 76 0.93 8.55 -23.06
CA ALA A 76 1.78 7.36 -22.88
C ALA A 76 2.90 7.51 -21.80
N GLY A 77 3.07 8.69 -21.21
CA GLY A 77 4.08 8.98 -20.20
C GLY A 77 3.76 8.54 -18.76
N ASP A 78 2.48 8.27 -18.44
CA ASP A 78 2.04 7.99 -17.06
C ASP A 78 1.68 6.50 -16.84
N ALA A 79 1.81 5.63 -17.84
CA ALA A 79 1.53 4.20 -17.73
C ALA A 79 2.81 3.40 -17.38
N MET A 80 2.67 2.43 -16.48
CA MET A 80 3.73 1.46 -16.15
C MET A 80 3.51 0.16 -16.92
N ALA A 81 4.57 -0.41 -17.47
CA ALA A 81 4.49 -1.69 -18.16
C ALA A 81 3.99 -2.79 -17.22
N PHE A 82 2.90 -3.45 -17.59
CA PHE A 82 2.36 -4.59 -16.84
C PHE A 82 3.10 -5.89 -17.15
N TYR A 83 3.40 -6.13 -18.43
CA TYR A 83 4.08 -7.33 -18.88
C TYR A 83 5.58 -7.23 -18.73
N GLY A 84 6.22 -8.31 -18.26
CA GLY A 84 7.65 -8.33 -18.07
C GLY A 84 8.15 -9.58 -17.32
N PRO A 85 9.46 -9.75 -17.14
CA PRO A 85 10.02 -10.90 -16.43
C PRO A 85 9.71 -10.87 -14.92
N HIS A 86 9.58 -9.69 -14.35
CA HIS A 86 9.23 -9.45 -12.95
C HIS A 86 7.95 -8.64 -12.87
N GLN A 87 7.18 -8.81 -11.79
CA GLN A 87 6.01 -7.97 -11.59
C GLN A 87 6.42 -6.51 -11.31
N ALA A 88 5.74 -5.57 -11.97
CA ALA A 88 5.84 -4.16 -11.64
C ALA A 88 5.36 -3.90 -10.20
N GLY A 89 5.89 -2.87 -9.55
CA GLY A 89 5.56 -2.56 -8.15
C GLY A 89 6.54 -3.18 -7.14
N ILE A 90 7.58 -3.90 -7.59
CA ILE A 90 8.68 -4.39 -6.74
C ILE A 90 9.87 -3.43 -6.85
N ALA A 91 10.63 -3.52 -7.92
CA ALA A 91 11.84 -2.70 -8.16
C ALA A 91 11.56 -1.41 -8.93
N THR A 92 10.37 -1.23 -9.49
CA THR A 92 9.98 -0.01 -10.23
C THR A 92 9.97 1.23 -9.31
N PRO A 93 10.10 2.45 -9.88
CA PRO A 93 10.02 3.67 -9.09
C PRO A 93 8.79 3.73 -8.18
N VAL A 94 8.99 4.11 -6.93
CA VAL A 94 7.93 4.11 -5.91
C VAL A 94 6.99 5.29 -6.15
N GLN A 95 5.69 4.98 -6.20
CA GLN A 95 4.61 5.97 -6.29
C GLN A 95 4.25 6.51 -4.89
N ASP A 96 3.44 7.59 -4.83
CA ASP A 96 3.12 8.26 -3.57
C ASP A 96 2.01 7.61 -2.76
N ARG A 97 1.16 6.77 -3.39
CA ARG A 97 -0.02 6.17 -2.77
C ARG A 97 0.01 4.66 -2.87
N LEU A 98 -0.56 4.04 -1.86
CA LEU A 98 -0.73 2.59 -1.75
C LEU A 98 -2.17 2.25 -1.38
N HIS A 99 -2.72 1.23 -2.02
CA HIS A 99 -3.81 0.43 -1.49
C HIS A 99 -3.41 -1.04 -1.51
N PHE A 100 -3.07 -1.58 -0.37
CA PHE A 100 -2.76 -3.00 -0.21
C PHE A 100 -4.03 -3.74 0.22
N ALA A 101 -4.33 -4.88 -0.39
CA ALA A 101 -5.42 -5.74 0.06
C ALA A 101 -4.95 -7.20 0.14
N ALA A 102 -5.28 -7.84 1.24
CA ALA A 102 -5.17 -9.28 1.41
C ALA A 102 -6.57 -9.90 1.29
N PHE A 103 -6.65 -11.09 0.70
CA PHE A 103 -7.90 -11.77 0.41
C PHE A 103 -7.90 -13.18 0.98
N ASP A 104 -9.08 -13.62 1.44
CA ASP A 104 -9.38 -15.03 1.68
C ASP A 104 -10.04 -15.63 0.43
N VAL A 105 -9.57 -16.81 0.01
CA VAL A 105 -10.23 -17.60 -1.04
C VAL A 105 -11.38 -18.37 -0.41
N THR A 106 -12.61 -18.03 -0.77
CA THR A 106 -13.85 -18.61 -0.21
C THR A 106 -14.35 -19.83 -0.99
N THR A 107 -13.94 -19.97 -2.27
CA THR A 107 -14.23 -21.17 -3.06
C THR A 107 -13.27 -22.32 -2.72
N SER A 108 -13.74 -23.57 -2.89
CA SER A 108 -12.90 -24.77 -2.92
C SER A 108 -12.69 -25.31 -4.34
N ASP A 109 -13.29 -24.69 -5.33
CA ASP A 109 -13.17 -25.07 -6.75
C ASP A 109 -11.90 -24.45 -7.34
N ARG A 110 -10.94 -25.33 -7.71
CA ARG A 110 -9.67 -24.94 -8.35
C ARG A 110 -9.88 -24.23 -9.69
N ALA A 111 -10.86 -24.69 -10.50
CA ALA A 111 -11.12 -24.08 -11.80
C ALA A 111 -11.71 -22.67 -11.66
N ALA A 112 -12.60 -22.47 -10.68
CA ALA A 112 -13.13 -21.17 -10.34
C ALA A 112 -12.05 -20.20 -9.86
N LEU A 113 -11.09 -20.67 -9.05
CA LEU A 113 -9.95 -19.85 -8.63
C LEU A 113 -9.06 -19.45 -9.81
N ILE A 114 -8.71 -20.42 -10.69
CA ILE A 114 -7.93 -20.14 -11.90
C ILE A 114 -8.62 -19.07 -12.76
N LYS A 115 -9.94 -19.18 -12.94
CA LYS A 115 -10.73 -18.19 -13.70
C LYS A 115 -10.62 -16.78 -13.06
N VAL A 116 -10.74 -16.67 -11.75
CA VAL A 116 -10.56 -15.37 -11.05
C VAL A 116 -9.17 -14.79 -11.33
N LEU A 117 -8.10 -15.59 -11.25
CA LEU A 117 -6.75 -15.11 -11.51
C LEU A 117 -6.53 -14.67 -12.97
N GLN A 118 -7.15 -15.35 -13.93
CA GLN A 118 -7.14 -14.95 -15.33
C GLN A 118 -7.88 -13.61 -15.53
N GLU A 119 -9.08 -13.47 -14.98
CA GLU A 119 -9.88 -12.24 -15.05
C GLU A 119 -9.17 -11.08 -14.32
N TRP A 120 -8.57 -11.32 -13.15
CA TRP A 120 -7.77 -10.34 -12.45
C TRP A 120 -6.56 -9.86 -13.26
N THR A 121 -5.87 -10.80 -13.91
CA THR A 121 -4.71 -10.46 -14.76
C THR A 121 -5.11 -9.59 -15.94
N ALA A 122 -6.19 -9.94 -16.62
CA ALA A 122 -6.71 -9.15 -17.74
C ALA A 122 -7.15 -7.75 -17.31
N ALA A 123 -7.87 -7.66 -16.18
CA ALA A 123 -8.28 -6.38 -15.59
C ALA A 123 -7.08 -5.53 -15.18
N ALA A 124 -6.07 -6.14 -14.53
CA ALA A 124 -4.86 -5.45 -14.12
C ALA A 124 -4.08 -4.87 -15.31
N ALA A 125 -3.94 -5.62 -16.40
CA ALA A 125 -3.28 -5.16 -17.62
C ALA A 125 -3.99 -3.94 -18.22
N ARG A 126 -5.33 -3.92 -18.19
CA ARG A 126 -6.12 -2.77 -18.68
C ARG A 126 -5.97 -1.56 -17.75
N MET A 127 -6.17 -1.74 -16.46
CA MET A 127 -6.11 -0.64 -15.49
C MET A 127 -4.73 0.03 -15.44
N THR A 128 -3.64 -0.74 -15.51
CA THR A 128 -2.27 -0.17 -15.54
C THR A 128 -1.99 0.63 -16.83
N ALA A 129 -2.70 0.34 -17.92
CA ALA A 129 -2.67 1.11 -19.15
C ALA A 129 -3.62 2.33 -19.13
N GLY A 130 -4.42 2.49 -18.07
CA GLY A 130 -5.40 3.59 -17.93
C GLY A 130 -6.73 3.33 -18.64
N HIS A 131 -7.05 2.06 -18.87
CA HIS A 131 -8.32 1.66 -19.48
C HIS A 131 -9.27 1.11 -18.42
N GLU A 132 -10.58 1.25 -18.69
CA GLU A 132 -11.64 0.62 -17.91
C GLU A 132 -11.52 -0.91 -17.92
N VAL A 133 -12.06 -1.55 -16.89
CA VAL A 133 -12.15 -3.01 -16.81
C VAL A 133 -13.28 -3.50 -17.72
N GLY A 134 -13.08 -4.68 -18.33
CA GLY A 134 -14.09 -5.28 -19.20
C GLY A 134 -14.10 -4.74 -20.63
N SER A 135 -15.12 -5.10 -21.39
CA SER A 135 -15.32 -4.69 -22.77
C SER A 135 -16.40 -3.61 -22.92
N GLY A 136 -17.21 -3.40 -21.90
CA GLY A 136 -18.29 -2.42 -21.86
C GLY A 136 -17.89 -1.18 -21.07
N ALA A 137 -18.03 0.00 -21.71
CA ALA A 137 -17.89 1.26 -21.01
C ALA A 137 -18.97 1.43 -19.94
N VAL A 138 -18.67 2.22 -18.92
CA VAL A 138 -19.69 2.68 -17.97
C VAL A 138 -20.79 3.41 -18.75
N GLY A 139 -22.03 2.88 -18.72
CA GLY A 139 -23.18 3.47 -19.39
C GLY A 139 -23.62 2.82 -20.71
N GLU A 140 -23.02 1.70 -21.12
CA GLU A 140 -23.46 0.99 -22.33
C GLU A 140 -24.83 0.28 -22.20
N ASN A 141 -25.19 -0.14 -20.97
CA ASN A 141 -26.45 -0.81 -20.70
C ASN A 141 -27.03 -0.45 -19.34
N ASP A 142 -28.07 0.35 -19.32
CA ASP A 142 -28.76 0.82 -18.12
C ASP A 142 -29.40 -0.30 -17.27
N GLN A 143 -29.56 -1.48 -17.82
CA GLN A 143 -30.21 -2.62 -17.15
C GLN A 143 -29.22 -3.58 -16.50
N LEU A 144 -27.93 -3.41 -16.74
CA LEU A 144 -26.87 -4.27 -16.19
C LEU A 144 -25.91 -3.44 -15.35
N PRO A 145 -25.33 -4.03 -14.29
CA PRO A 145 -24.20 -3.40 -13.63
C PRO A 145 -23.04 -3.19 -14.62
N PRO A 146 -22.39 -2.02 -14.62
CA PRO A 146 -21.25 -1.78 -15.52
C PRO A 146 -20.08 -2.72 -15.19
N ASP A 147 -19.27 -3.02 -16.21
CA ASP A 147 -18.08 -3.85 -16.04
C ASP A 147 -17.00 -3.18 -15.18
N ASP A 148 -16.95 -1.86 -15.20
CA ASP A 148 -16.05 -1.04 -14.38
C ASP A 148 -16.81 -0.30 -13.27
N THR A 149 -16.18 -0.08 -12.13
CA THR A 149 -16.77 0.64 -11.00
C THR A 149 -16.79 2.17 -11.18
N GLY A 150 -16.10 2.68 -12.20
CA GLY A 150 -16.21 4.04 -12.76
C GLY A 150 -15.50 5.15 -11.99
N GLU A 151 -14.94 4.92 -10.81
CA GLU A 151 -14.36 6.00 -10.01
C GLU A 151 -13.05 6.57 -10.57
N ALA A 152 -12.40 5.88 -11.50
CA ALA A 152 -11.20 6.37 -12.19
C ALA A 152 -11.47 6.89 -13.61
N LEU A 153 -12.75 7.01 -14.01
CA LEU A 153 -13.11 7.56 -15.31
C LEU A 153 -12.53 8.96 -15.51
N GLY A 154 -11.83 9.16 -16.64
CA GLY A 154 -11.19 10.42 -16.97
C GLY A 154 -9.89 10.71 -16.23
N LEU A 155 -9.47 9.83 -15.30
CA LEU A 155 -8.17 9.93 -14.67
C LEU A 155 -7.08 9.29 -15.55
N LYS A 156 -5.85 9.78 -15.40
CA LYS A 156 -4.67 9.17 -16.02
C LYS A 156 -4.30 7.87 -15.30
N PRO A 157 -3.49 6.97 -15.92
CA PRO A 157 -3.00 5.76 -15.26
C PRO A 157 -2.18 6.01 -13.99
N SER A 158 -1.66 7.22 -13.78
CA SER A 158 -0.97 7.68 -12.57
C SER A 158 0.13 6.73 -12.10
N ARG A 159 0.88 6.17 -13.06
CA ARG A 159 1.92 5.15 -12.86
C ARG A 159 1.45 3.93 -12.08
N LEU A 160 0.18 3.55 -12.19
CA LEU A 160 -0.39 2.40 -11.49
C LEU A 160 0.45 1.15 -11.71
N THR A 161 0.80 0.47 -10.63
CA THR A 161 1.36 -0.88 -10.62
C THR A 161 0.50 -1.79 -9.75
N LEU A 162 0.31 -3.02 -10.19
CA LEU A 162 -0.41 -4.06 -9.48
C LEU A 162 0.52 -5.25 -9.29
N THR A 163 0.82 -5.57 -8.03
CA THR A 163 1.69 -6.70 -7.66
C THR A 163 0.86 -7.74 -6.93
N PHE A 164 0.82 -8.95 -7.44
CA PHE A 164 0.03 -10.06 -6.91
C PHE A 164 0.92 -11.06 -6.14
N GLY A 165 0.40 -11.60 -5.04
CA GLY A 165 1.07 -12.64 -4.27
C GLY A 165 0.12 -13.68 -3.71
N VAL A 166 0.66 -14.87 -3.40
CA VAL A 166 -0.06 -16.00 -2.81
C VAL A 166 0.49 -16.29 -1.42
N GLY A 167 -0.41 -16.37 -0.43
CA GLY A 167 -0.06 -16.65 0.96
C GLY A 167 -0.01 -18.15 1.28
N PRO A 168 0.51 -18.51 2.47
CA PRO A 168 0.60 -19.91 2.90
C PRO A 168 -0.75 -20.65 2.90
N GLY A 169 -1.84 -19.93 3.23
CA GLY A 169 -3.20 -20.50 3.27
C GLY A 169 -3.74 -20.99 1.93
N LEU A 170 -3.14 -20.58 0.81
CA LEU A 170 -3.49 -21.12 -0.50
C LEU A 170 -3.03 -22.59 -0.67
N PHE A 171 -1.91 -22.94 -0.07
CA PHE A 171 -1.30 -24.29 -0.15
C PHE A 171 -1.90 -25.24 0.86
N GLU A 172 -2.10 -24.77 2.07
CA GLU A 172 -2.72 -25.53 3.15
C GLU A 172 -3.43 -24.57 4.12
N LYS A 173 -4.72 -24.83 4.41
CA LYS A 173 -5.51 -24.08 5.37
C LYS A 173 -6.26 -25.06 6.27
N ASP A 174 -6.11 -24.92 7.59
CA ASP A 174 -6.71 -25.80 8.60
C ASP A 174 -6.39 -27.30 8.33
N GLY A 175 -5.15 -27.59 7.92
CA GLY A 175 -4.67 -28.93 7.60
C GLY A 175 -5.17 -29.50 6.26
N LYS A 176 -5.88 -28.72 5.45
CA LYS A 176 -6.47 -29.17 4.18
C LYS A 176 -5.77 -28.54 2.98
N ASP A 177 -5.38 -29.37 2.02
CA ASP A 177 -5.00 -28.96 0.67
C ASP A 177 -6.26 -28.78 -0.19
N ARG A 178 -6.75 -27.56 -0.27
CA ARG A 178 -8.00 -27.26 -0.98
C ARG A 178 -7.89 -27.33 -2.50
N PHE A 179 -6.68 -27.17 -3.03
CA PHE A 179 -6.45 -26.97 -4.46
C PHE A 179 -5.44 -27.95 -5.07
N GLY A 180 -4.93 -28.92 -4.32
CA GLY A 180 -3.86 -29.80 -4.77
C GLY A 180 -2.52 -29.09 -4.93
N LEU A 181 -2.28 -28.07 -4.12
CA LEU A 181 -1.08 -27.20 -4.22
C LEU A 181 -0.09 -27.40 -3.08
N LYS A 182 -0.40 -28.22 -2.05
CA LYS A 182 0.45 -28.38 -0.87
C LYS A 182 1.91 -28.73 -1.22
N SER A 183 2.11 -29.66 -2.17
CA SER A 183 3.45 -30.06 -2.62
C SER A 183 4.20 -28.99 -3.41
N ARG A 184 3.53 -27.94 -3.82
CA ARG A 184 4.09 -26.82 -4.59
C ARG A 184 4.45 -25.61 -3.73
N ARG A 185 4.15 -25.66 -2.40
CA ARG A 185 4.53 -24.60 -1.47
C ARG A 185 6.05 -24.42 -1.47
N PRO A 186 6.58 -23.23 -1.79
CA PRO A 186 8.02 -22.99 -1.76
C PRO A 186 8.55 -23.10 -0.32
N GLN A 187 9.75 -23.64 -0.16
CA GLN A 187 10.37 -23.78 1.15
C GLN A 187 10.58 -22.46 1.89
N ALA A 188 10.82 -21.37 1.15
CA ALA A 188 10.98 -20.03 1.72
C ALA A 188 9.66 -19.34 2.09
N LEU A 189 8.51 -19.87 1.65
CA LEU A 189 7.20 -19.40 2.10
C LEU A 189 6.84 -20.06 3.43
N VAL A 190 7.57 -19.70 4.48
CA VAL A 190 7.32 -20.18 5.85
C VAL A 190 6.27 -19.32 6.54
N ASP A 191 5.63 -19.86 7.56
CA ASP A 191 4.86 -19.03 8.49
C ASP A 191 5.85 -18.20 9.31
N LEU A 192 5.64 -16.87 9.35
CA LEU A 192 6.55 -16.00 10.11
C LEU A 192 6.46 -16.34 11.60
N PRO A 193 7.59 -16.47 12.30
CA PRO A 193 7.57 -16.70 13.74
C PRO A 193 6.97 -15.49 14.47
N GLY A 194 6.45 -15.70 15.68
CA GLY A 194 6.14 -14.61 16.59
C GLY A 194 7.43 -13.92 17.04
N PHE A 195 7.51 -12.61 16.85
CA PHE A 195 8.65 -11.83 17.32
C PHE A 195 8.35 -11.20 18.68
N PRO A 196 9.34 -11.04 19.56
CA PRO A 196 9.15 -10.28 20.79
C PRO A 196 8.52 -8.90 20.53
N GLY A 197 7.55 -8.50 21.36
CA GLY A 197 6.84 -7.22 21.19
C GLY A 197 5.73 -7.22 20.14
N ASP A 198 5.52 -8.30 19.40
CA ASP A 198 4.36 -8.42 18.50
C ASP A 198 3.05 -8.40 19.30
N ASN A 199 2.08 -7.62 18.83
CA ASN A 199 0.71 -7.59 19.31
C ASN A 199 -0.24 -7.68 18.10
N LEU A 200 -0.16 -8.81 17.41
CA LEU A 200 -0.79 -8.98 16.10
C LEU A 200 -2.29 -9.15 16.23
N ASP A 201 -3.02 -8.33 15.49
CA ASP A 201 -4.45 -8.50 15.24
C ASP A 201 -4.65 -9.53 14.11
N ALA A 202 -5.34 -10.61 14.41
CA ALA A 202 -5.66 -11.65 13.43
C ALA A 202 -6.52 -11.12 12.26
N ALA A 203 -7.34 -10.09 12.52
CA ALA A 203 -8.15 -9.44 11.49
C ALA A 203 -7.30 -8.59 10.51
N ARG A 204 -6.07 -8.24 10.89
CA ARG A 204 -5.11 -7.46 10.07
C ARG A 204 -3.87 -8.29 9.69
N SER A 205 -3.98 -9.62 9.72
CA SER A 205 -2.85 -10.53 9.47
C SER A 205 -3.21 -11.64 8.52
N GLY A 206 -2.19 -12.18 7.82
CA GLY A 206 -2.34 -13.29 6.89
C GLY A 206 -3.13 -12.94 5.63
N GLY A 207 -3.65 -13.96 4.97
CA GLY A 207 -4.39 -13.90 3.71
C GLY A 207 -3.97 -15.02 2.77
N ASP A 208 -4.90 -15.50 1.95
CA ASP A 208 -4.61 -16.53 0.94
C ASP A 208 -4.00 -15.92 -0.33
N LEU A 209 -4.40 -14.68 -0.66
CA LEU A 209 -3.88 -13.88 -1.79
C LEU A 209 -3.62 -12.45 -1.31
N CYS A 210 -2.78 -11.71 -2.04
CA CYS A 210 -2.67 -10.27 -1.88
C CYS A 210 -2.55 -9.54 -3.21
N VAL A 211 -2.92 -8.27 -3.22
CA VAL A 211 -2.62 -7.32 -4.28
C VAL A 211 -2.10 -6.02 -3.65
N GLN A 212 -0.94 -5.58 -4.11
CA GLN A 212 -0.38 -4.27 -3.83
C GLN A 212 -0.68 -3.36 -5.01
N ALA A 213 -1.58 -2.39 -4.86
CA ALA A 213 -1.83 -1.34 -5.84
C ALA A 213 -1.08 -0.07 -5.42
N CYS A 214 -0.13 0.38 -6.23
CA CYS A 214 0.57 1.64 -6.02
C CYS A 214 0.31 2.57 -7.20
N ALA A 215 -0.02 3.84 -6.92
CA ALA A 215 -0.25 4.89 -7.91
C ALA A 215 0.17 6.24 -7.35
N ASP A 216 0.26 7.27 -8.19
CA ASP A 216 0.44 8.65 -7.72
C ASP A 216 -0.90 9.29 -7.34
N ASP A 217 -2.01 8.76 -7.84
CA ASP A 217 -3.37 9.13 -7.46
C ASP A 217 -3.99 8.06 -6.55
N PRO A 218 -4.49 8.41 -5.35
CA PRO A 218 -5.10 7.45 -4.43
C PRO A 218 -6.39 6.84 -4.98
N GLN A 219 -7.16 7.58 -5.80
CA GLN A 219 -8.41 7.09 -6.36
C GLN A 219 -8.16 5.98 -7.39
N VAL A 220 -7.08 6.10 -8.18
CA VAL A 220 -6.65 5.05 -9.12
C VAL A 220 -6.24 3.77 -8.38
N ALA A 221 -5.53 3.88 -7.26
CA ALA A 221 -5.18 2.71 -6.45
C ALA A 221 -6.42 2.04 -5.81
N VAL A 222 -7.37 2.84 -5.31
CA VAL A 222 -8.65 2.33 -4.75
C VAL A 222 -9.49 1.68 -5.83
N HIS A 223 -9.63 2.30 -6.99
CA HIS A 223 -10.33 1.77 -8.17
C HIS A 223 -9.81 0.37 -8.54
N ALA A 224 -8.49 0.22 -8.59
CA ALA A 224 -7.89 -1.07 -8.94
C ALA A 224 -8.28 -2.19 -7.96
N ILE A 225 -8.12 -1.97 -6.66
CA ILE A 225 -8.50 -2.97 -5.64
C ILE A 225 -10.00 -3.25 -5.65
N ARG A 226 -10.82 -2.21 -5.80
CA ARG A 226 -12.28 -2.35 -5.81
C ARG A 226 -12.77 -3.19 -7.00
N ASN A 227 -12.22 -2.98 -8.21
CA ASN A 227 -12.56 -3.79 -9.38
C ASN A 227 -12.11 -5.25 -9.21
N LEU A 228 -10.89 -5.50 -8.71
CA LEU A 228 -10.44 -6.86 -8.45
C LEU A 228 -11.34 -7.57 -7.42
N ALA A 229 -11.71 -6.88 -6.33
CA ALA A 229 -12.64 -7.43 -5.35
C ALA A 229 -14.00 -7.77 -5.96
N ARG A 230 -14.53 -6.90 -6.82
CA ARG A 230 -15.80 -7.12 -7.52
C ARG A 230 -15.74 -8.33 -8.48
N ILE A 231 -14.68 -8.43 -9.28
CA ILE A 231 -14.46 -9.57 -10.19
C ILE A 231 -14.41 -10.89 -9.40
N GLY A 232 -13.75 -10.86 -8.22
CA GLY A 232 -13.61 -12.04 -7.36
C GLY A 232 -14.84 -12.38 -6.51
N MET A 233 -15.92 -11.59 -6.56
CA MET A 233 -17.09 -11.75 -5.68
C MET A 233 -17.63 -13.20 -5.68
N GLY A 234 -17.90 -13.73 -4.47
CA GLY A 234 -18.36 -15.10 -4.24
C GLY A 234 -17.28 -16.18 -4.36
N LYS A 235 -16.03 -15.81 -4.72
CA LYS A 235 -14.89 -16.76 -4.83
C LYS A 235 -13.70 -16.31 -4.00
N VAL A 236 -13.52 -15.00 -3.85
CA VAL A 236 -12.55 -14.37 -2.94
C VAL A 236 -13.24 -13.22 -2.19
N ALA A 237 -12.78 -12.91 -0.99
CA ALA A 237 -13.26 -11.79 -0.19
C ALA A 237 -12.06 -11.04 0.40
N ILE A 238 -12.15 -9.71 0.49
CA ILE A 238 -11.14 -8.94 1.20
C ILE A 238 -11.14 -9.38 2.66
N ARG A 239 -9.99 -9.82 3.15
CA ARG A 239 -9.73 -10.12 4.55
C ARG A 239 -9.38 -8.85 5.31
N TRP A 240 -8.45 -8.08 4.80
CA TRP A 240 -8.08 -6.76 5.30
C TRP A 240 -7.46 -5.93 4.17
N SER A 241 -7.47 -4.63 4.36
CA SER A 241 -6.77 -3.71 3.46
C SER A 241 -6.09 -2.60 4.24
N GLN A 242 -5.10 -1.95 3.63
CA GLN A 242 -4.38 -0.81 4.18
C GLN A 242 -4.17 0.23 3.09
N LEU A 243 -4.63 1.44 3.35
CA LEU A 243 -4.26 2.62 2.58
C LEU A 243 -2.92 3.17 3.09
N GLY A 244 -2.09 3.64 2.18
CA GLY A 244 -0.81 4.25 2.50
C GLY A 244 -0.54 5.50 1.68
N PHE A 245 0.26 6.40 2.25
CA PHE A 245 0.69 7.65 1.62
C PHE A 245 2.15 7.94 1.95
N GLY A 246 2.77 8.84 1.19
CA GLY A 246 4.12 9.29 1.48
C GLY A 246 5.10 8.12 1.58
N LYS A 247 5.60 7.65 0.46
CA LYS A 247 6.63 6.59 0.42
C LYS A 247 7.70 6.81 1.47
N THR A 248 8.08 5.78 2.20
CA THR A 248 9.15 5.83 3.21
C THR A 248 10.48 5.29 2.69
N SER A 249 10.53 4.85 1.43
CA SER A 249 11.74 4.41 0.77
C SER A 249 11.66 4.69 -0.73
N SER A 250 12.81 4.78 -1.40
CA SER A 250 12.88 4.97 -2.85
C SER A 250 13.69 3.84 -3.47
N THR A 251 13.28 3.43 -4.67
CA THR A 251 14.03 2.54 -5.56
C THR A 251 14.68 3.31 -6.70
N THR A 252 14.45 4.64 -6.79
CA THR A 252 15.04 5.50 -7.81
C THR A 252 16.41 5.97 -7.35
N PRO A 253 17.46 5.80 -8.18
CA PRO A 253 18.78 6.35 -7.90
C PRO A 253 18.72 7.86 -7.65
N ASP A 254 19.55 8.36 -6.74
CA ASP A 254 19.71 9.78 -6.43
C ASP A 254 18.44 10.56 -6.03
N ALA A 255 17.32 9.83 -5.84
CA ALA A 255 16.12 10.45 -5.31
C ALA A 255 16.37 10.94 -3.88
N GLN A 256 15.73 12.07 -3.53
CA GLN A 256 15.71 12.53 -2.17
C GLN A 256 15.11 11.44 -1.26
N THR A 257 15.83 11.10 -0.21
CA THR A 257 15.35 10.11 0.77
C THR A 257 14.13 10.66 1.51
N PRO A 258 12.99 9.97 1.44
CA PRO A 258 11.79 10.39 2.15
C PRO A 258 11.94 10.23 3.67
N ARG A 259 11.03 10.84 4.42
CA ARG A 259 10.96 10.71 5.88
C ARG A 259 9.76 9.85 6.28
N ASN A 260 9.96 9.05 7.32
CA ASN A 260 8.86 8.36 8.00
C ASN A 260 8.10 9.31 8.96
N MET A 261 7.05 8.83 9.62
CA MET A 261 6.25 9.64 10.54
C MET A 261 6.95 10.01 11.85
N MET A 262 8.11 9.43 12.14
CA MET A 262 8.98 9.86 13.25
C MET A 262 9.92 11.01 12.83
N GLY A 263 9.86 11.43 11.57
CA GLY A 263 10.61 12.55 11.02
C GLY A 263 12.02 12.21 10.54
N PHE A 264 12.45 10.95 10.63
CA PHE A 264 13.77 10.51 10.17
C PHE A 264 13.75 10.10 8.69
N LYS A 265 14.86 10.34 8.00
CA LYS A 265 15.08 9.81 6.65
C LYS A 265 15.06 8.29 6.69
N ASP A 266 14.22 7.70 5.85
CA ASP A 266 14.04 6.25 5.77
C ASP A 266 14.33 5.78 4.34
N GLY A 267 15.05 4.67 4.21
CA GLY A 267 15.41 4.14 2.90
C GLY A 267 16.75 4.62 2.33
N THR A 268 17.59 5.32 3.08
CA THR A 268 18.92 5.81 2.63
C THR A 268 19.76 4.72 1.95
N ARG A 269 19.69 3.49 2.45
CA ARG A 269 20.41 2.31 1.93
C ARG A 269 19.47 1.26 1.33
N ASN A 270 18.34 1.69 0.76
CA ASN A 270 17.47 0.77 0.05
C ASN A 270 18.14 0.28 -1.25
N ILE A 271 17.77 -0.92 -1.68
CA ILE A 271 18.22 -1.46 -2.98
C ILE A 271 17.64 -0.57 -4.08
N SER A 272 18.51 -0.12 -5.00
CA SER A 272 18.07 0.63 -6.18
C SER A 272 17.39 -0.30 -7.19
N GLY A 273 16.31 0.15 -7.81
CA GLY A 273 15.62 -0.57 -8.88
C GLY A 273 16.46 -0.72 -10.16
N THR A 274 17.59 -0.02 -10.26
CA THR A 274 18.55 -0.11 -11.39
C THR A 274 19.79 -0.93 -11.06
N ASP A 275 19.96 -1.34 -9.80
CA ASP A 275 21.09 -2.21 -9.39
C ASP A 275 20.72 -3.68 -9.61
N GLN A 276 20.89 -4.16 -10.85
CA GLN A 276 20.54 -5.52 -11.22
C GLN A 276 21.30 -6.57 -10.39
N ALA A 277 22.56 -6.31 -10.07
CA ALA A 277 23.36 -7.25 -9.28
C ALA A 277 22.82 -7.41 -7.85
N ALA A 278 22.42 -6.31 -7.20
CA ALA A 278 21.77 -6.37 -5.89
C ALA A 278 20.38 -7.01 -5.96
N LEU A 279 19.60 -6.70 -7.00
CA LEU A 279 18.28 -7.30 -7.22
C LEU A 279 18.38 -8.81 -7.41
N ASP A 280 19.28 -9.29 -8.25
CA ASP A 280 19.48 -10.72 -8.50
C ASP A 280 19.98 -11.46 -7.25
N LYS A 281 20.82 -10.80 -6.46
CA LYS A 281 21.36 -11.37 -5.24
C LYS A 281 20.35 -11.45 -4.11
N HIS A 282 19.53 -10.42 -3.91
CA HIS A 282 18.75 -10.23 -2.69
C HIS A 282 17.22 -10.27 -2.89
N VAL A 283 16.72 -10.07 -4.11
CA VAL A 283 15.29 -9.88 -4.36
C VAL A 283 14.68 -10.99 -5.20
N TRP A 284 15.31 -11.31 -6.34
CA TRP A 284 14.74 -12.27 -7.29
C TRP A 284 15.07 -13.71 -6.92
N VAL A 285 14.02 -14.54 -6.88
CA VAL A 285 14.16 -16.00 -6.75
C VAL A 285 14.84 -16.56 -8.01
N SER A 286 15.85 -17.39 -7.85
CA SER A 286 16.55 -18.06 -8.93
C SER A 286 16.10 -19.52 -9.09
N GLU A 287 16.46 -20.15 -10.19
CA GLU A 287 16.21 -21.58 -10.43
C GLU A 287 16.82 -22.48 -9.36
N LYS A 288 17.92 -22.05 -8.74
CA LYS A 288 18.63 -22.79 -7.69
C LYS A 288 17.89 -22.83 -6.35
N ASP A 289 16.87 -22.00 -6.17
CA ASP A 289 16.12 -21.90 -4.91
C ASP A 289 14.98 -22.94 -4.80
N GLY A 290 14.88 -23.85 -5.78
CA GLY A 290 14.07 -25.06 -5.68
C GLY A 290 12.57 -24.92 -5.91
N ALA A 291 12.05 -23.73 -6.21
CA ALA A 291 10.65 -23.51 -6.55
C ALA A 291 10.54 -22.96 -7.99
N GLY A 292 10.53 -23.86 -8.98
CA GLY A 292 10.62 -23.48 -10.40
C GLY A 292 9.55 -22.48 -10.85
N TRP A 293 8.32 -22.56 -10.33
CA TRP A 293 7.25 -21.61 -10.63
C TRP A 293 7.49 -20.21 -10.06
N MET A 294 8.43 -20.07 -9.11
CA MET A 294 8.83 -18.81 -8.48
C MET A 294 10.03 -18.13 -9.15
N THR A 295 10.71 -18.79 -10.09
CA THR A 295 11.89 -18.21 -10.75
C THR A 295 11.59 -16.86 -11.38
N GLY A 296 12.33 -15.82 -10.97
CA GLY A 296 12.06 -14.42 -11.32
C GLY A 296 11.01 -13.72 -10.45
N GLY A 297 10.39 -14.43 -9.50
CA GLY A 297 9.52 -13.88 -8.48
C GLY A 297 10.27 -13.38 -7.24
N SER A 298 9.56 -13.13 -6.16
CA SER A 298 10.10 -12.65 -4.88
C SER A 298 9.21 -13.08 -3.71
N TYR A 299 9.67 -12.91 -2.48
CA TYR A 299 8.81 -13.05 -1.31
C TYR A 299 8.53 -11.67 -0.70
N LEU A 300 7.26 -11.39 -0.47
CA LEU A 300 6.77 -10.16 0.16
C LEU A 300 6.46 -10.42 1.63
N VAL A 301 7.00 -9.59 2.51
CA VAL A 301 6.57 -9.49 3.89
C VAL A 301 5.91 -8.14 4.10
N ALA A 302 4.69 -8.14 4.67
CA ALA A 302 3.98 -6.95 5.06
C ALA A 302 3.83 -6.92 6.59
N ARG A 303 4.17 -5.76 7.20
CA ARG A 303 4.00 -5.53 8.65
C ARG A 303 3.30 -4.19 8.86
N ARG A 304 2.19 -4.19 9.58
CA ARG A 304 1.57 -2.94 10.03
C ARG A 304 2.19 -2.56 11.36
N ILE A 305 2.97 -1.50 11.36
CA ILE A 305 3.73 -1.00 12.51
C ILE A 305 3.06 0.29 12.99
N ARG A 306 2.34 0.21 14.10
CA ARG A 306 1.81 1.39 14.78
C ARG A 306 2.93 2.13 15.48
N MET A 307 2.94 3.45 15.39
CA MET A 307 3.89 4.34 16.06
C MET A 307 3.19 5.06 17.20
N HIS A 308 3.85 5.14 18.36
CA HIS A 308 3.38 5.90 19.52
C HIS A 308 3.78 7.37 19.35
N ILE A 309 3.16 8.06 18.40
CA ILE A 309 3.52 9.41 17.93
C ILE A 309 3.55 10.40 19.09
N GLU A 310 2.53 10.39 19.97
CA GLU A 310 2.41 11.33 21.05
C GLU A 310 3.51 11.15 22.13
N THR A 311 4.02 9.94 22.29
CA THR A 311 5.17 9.66 23.16
C THR A 311 6.46 10.10 22.50
N TRP A 312 6.61 9.74 21.20
CA TRP A 312 7.76 10.12 20.41
C TRP A 312 7.97 11.64 20.32
N ASP A 313 6.92 12.40 20.14
CA ASP A 313 6.98 13.87 20.02
C ASP A 313 7.43 14.57 21.32
N ARG A 314 7.40 13.88 22.46
CA ARG A 314 7.88 14.38 23.75
C ARG A 314 9.30 13.95 24.08
N THR A 315 9.86 13.04 23.29
CA THR A 315 11.22 12.53 23.46
C THR A 315 12.23 13.59 23.02
N SER A 316 13.31 13.77 23.75
CA SER A 316 14.34 14.73 23.41
C SER A 316 14.98 14.43 22.04
N LEU A 317 15.43 15.47 21.32
CA LEU A 317 16.10 15.28 20.02
C LEU A 317 17.32 14.35 20.14
N GLN A 318 18.12 14.53 21.19
CA GLN A 318 19.30 13.69 21.42
C GLN A 318 18.92 12.21 21.56
N GLU A 319 17.86 11.91 22.29
CA GLU A 319 17.39 10.55 22.48
C GLU A 319 16.83 9.97 21.18
N GLN A 320 16.05 10.74 20.42
CA GLN A 320 15.56 10.34 19.10
C GLN A 320 16.73 9.98 18.16
N GLU A 321 17.78 10.80 18.11
CA GLU A 321 18.96 10.58 17.29
C GLU A 321 19.79 9.38 17.76
N ASP A 322 19.92 9.18 19.05
CA ASP A 322 20.58 8.03 19.66
C ASP A 322 19.87 6.70 19.32
N ILE A 323 18.53 6.69 19.40
CA ILE A 323 17.69 5.54 19.06
C ILE A 323 17.85 5.18 17.58
N PHE A 324 17.82 6.16 16.68
CA PHE A 324 18.01 5.89 15.26
C PHE A 324 19.47 5.60 14.89
N GLY A 325 20.45 6.24 15.56
CA GLY A 325 21.85 6.21 15.19
C GLY A 325 22.19 7.17 14.04
N ARG A 326 21.34 8.19 13.81
CA ARG A 326 21.49 9.23 12.80
C ARG A 326 20.97 10.56 13.33
N ASP A 327 21.51 11.67 12.86
CA ASP A 327 20.91 12.97 13.11
C ASP A 327 19.59 13.14 12.34
N LYS A 328 18.67 13.89 12.91
CA LYS A 328 17.32 14.05 12.38
C LYS A 328 17.28 15.02 11.20
N ALA A 329 18.13 16.04 11.19
CA ALA A 329 18.11 17.10 10.19
C ALA A 329 18.65 16.61 8.85
N GLU A 330 19.92 16.20 8.80
CA GLU A 330 20.59 15.75 7.58
C GLU A 330 20.46 14.26 7.31
N GLY A 331 20.16 13.46 8.35
CA GLY A 331 20.12 12.00 8.27
C GLY A 331 21.52 11.40 8.25
N ALA A 332 22.55 12.14 8.64
CA ALA A 332 23.91 11.66 8.70
C ALA A 332 24.10 10.63 9.82
N PRO A 333 24.88 9.55 9.61
CA PRO A 333 25.23 8.62 10.67
C PRO A 333 26.00 9.32 11.79
N VAL A 334 25.92 8.81 13.01
CA VAL A 334 26.65 9.36 14.18
C VAL A 334 28.12 9.62 13.84
N GLY A 335 28.58 10.85 14.10
CA GLY A 335 29.96 11.29 13.82
C GLY A 335 30.27 11.55 12.35
N LYS A 336 29.25 11.63 11.49
CA LYS A 336 29.34 11.95 10.06
C LYS A 336 28.57 13.24 9.75
N GLN A 337 28.74 13.75 8.53
CA GLN A 337 28.13 15.03 8.12
C GLN A 337 27.08 14.88 7.00
N LYS A 338 27.13 13.77 6.23
CA LYS A 338 26.23 13.55 5.11
C LYS A 338 25.42 12.28 5.28
N GLU A 339 24.19 12.31 4.84
CA GLU A 339 23.25 11.16 4.89
C GLU A 339 23.86 9.85 4.39
N ARG A 340 24.59 9.92 3.27
CA ARG A 340 25.13 8.72 2.58
C ARG A 340 26.55 8.35 2.98
N ASP A 341 27.13 9.05 3.99
CA ASP A 341 28.43 8.66 4.55
C ASP A 341 28.36 7.25 5.11
N GLU A 342 29.48 6.52 5.04
CA GLU A 342 29.57 5.17 5.60
C GLU A 342 29.45 5.21 7.11
N PRO A 343 28.50 4.47 7.71
CA PRO A 343 28.32 4.48 9.15
C PRO A 343 29.48 3.76 9.86
N VAL A 344 29.91 4.30 10.99
CA VAL A 344 30.81 3.63 11.90
C VAL A 344 29.97 2.96 12.99
N LEU A 345 29.60 1.70 12.79
CA LEU A 345 28.63 1.01 13.68
C LEU A 345 29.04 1.04 15.17
N LYS A 346 30.35 0.97 15.46
CA LYS A 346 30.85 1.04 16.83
C LYS A 346 30.68 2.41 17.49
N ALA A 347 30.48 3.47 16.72
CA ALA A 347 30.22 4.82 17.23
C ALA A 347 28.75 5.04 17.61
N MET A 348 27.86 4.20 17.13
CA MET A 348 26.44 4.21 17.46
C MET A 348 26.16 3.47 18.75
N LYS A 349 25.06 3.81 19.46
CA LYS A 349 24.62 3.02 20.60
C LYS A 349 24.39 1.55 20.21
N PRO A 350 24.64 0.58 21.10
CA PRO A 350 24.50 -0.85 20.79
C PRO A 350 23.11 -1.23 20.32
N ASP A 351 22.09 -0.56 20.82
CA ASP A 351 20.67 -0.75 20.63
C ASP A 351 20.02 0.19 19.60
N SER A 352 20.86 0.96 18.86
CA SER A 352 20.33 1.87 17.85
C SER A 352 19.84 1.13 16.60
N HIS A 353 18.71 1.60 16.06
CA HIS A 353 18.01 0.99 14.94
C HIS A 353 18.92 0.73 13.72
N VAL A 354 19.64 1.76 13.25
CA VAL A 354 20.48 1.65 12.05
C VAL A 354 21.64 0.68 12.26
N ARG A 355 22.24 0.66 13.45
CA ARG A 355 23.30 -0.32 13.77
C ARG A 355 22.76 -1.75 13.73
N LEU A 356 21.61 -2.00 14.35
CA LEU A 356 21.02 -3.33 14.43
C LEU A 356 20.47 -3.79 13.06
N ALA A 357 19.94 -2.88 12.26
CA ALA A 357 19.43 -3.19 10.92
C ALA A 357 20.53 -3.32 9.84
N HIS A 358 21.79 -2.96 10.16
CA HIS A 358 22.87 -2.99 9.17
C HIS A 358 23.17 -4.43 8.71
N PRO A 359 23.50 -4.67 7.43
CA PRO A 359 23.86 -6.00 6.94
C PRO A 359 25.00 -6.66 7.75
N ASP A 360 26.02 -5.91 8.17
CA ASP A 360 27.13 -6.45 8.99
C ASP A 360 26.69 -6.95 10.35
N SER A 361 25.55 -6.47 10.87
CA SER A 361 24.95 -6.95 12.12
C SER A 361 24.03 -8.16 11.91
N ASN A 362 23.76 -8.54 10.64
CA ASN A 362 22.79 -9.56 10.26
C ASN A 362 23.35 -10.54 9.20
N SER A 363 24.64 -10.86 9.25
CA SER A 363 25.28 -11.81 8.33
C SER A 363 25.08 -11.50 6.83
N GLY A 364 24.99 -10.20 6.50
CA GLY A 364 24.79 -9.73 5.13
C GLY A 364 23.32 -9.67 4.68
N ALA A 365 22.36 -9.96 5.55
CA ALA A 365 20.93 -9.89 5.24
C ALA A 365 20.56 -8.51 4.71
N THR A 366 19.92 -8.49 3.54
CA THR A 366 19.49 -7.27 2.84
C THR A 366 18.11 -7.50 2.23
N ILE A 367 17.25 -6.50 2.32
CA ILE A 367 15.88 -6.52 1.81
C ILE A 367 15.61 -5.26 0.97
N LEU A 368 14.76 -5.37 -0.03
CA LEU A 368 14.23 -4.21 -0.75
C LEU A 368 12.98 -3.72 -0.04
N ARG A 369 13.01 -2.49 0.47
CA ARG A 369 11.88 -1.89 1.20
C ARG A 369 11.02 -1.03 0.27
N ARG A 370 9.69 -1.13 0.45
CA ARG A 370 8.69 -0.36 -0.27
C ARG A 370 7.55 0.05 0.67
N GLY A 371 7.90 0.62 1.82
CA GLY A 371 6.94 1.02 2.86
C GLY A 371 6.24 2.33 2.58
N TYR A 372 5.11 2.52 3.26
CA TYR A 372 4.28 3.72 3.21
C TYR A 372 3.84 4.13 4.62
N SER A 373 3.64 5.42 4.84
CA SER A 373 2.98 5.90 6.05
C SER A 373 1.48 5.61 5.98
N PHE A 374 0.85 5.44 7.13
CA PHE A 374 -0.61 5.36 7.23
C PHE A 374 -1.12 6.21 8.41
N THR A 375 -2.38 6.64 8.31
CA THR A 375 -3.15 7.24 9.41
C THR A 375 -4.61 6.81 9.23
N ASP A 376 -5.09 5.97 10.15
CA ASP A 376 -6.40 5.33 10.10
C ASP A 376 -7.35 5.91 11.17
N GLY A 377 -7.21 7.20 11.46
CA GLY A 377 -7.98 7.90 12.48
C GLY A 377 -7.33 7.83 13.85
N THR A 378 -8.13 7.59 14.90
CA THR A 378 -7.69 7.57 16.28
C THR A 378 -8.04 6.26 16.97
N ASP A 379 -7.27 5.91 18.01
CA ASP A 379 -7.66 4.84 18.92
C ASP A 379 -8.75 5.33 19.92
N GLY A 380 -9.32 4.41 20.70
CA GLY A 380 -10.34 4.75 21.68
C GLY A 380 -9.89 5.71 22.81
N LEU A 381 -8.61 6.08 22.84
CA LEU A 381 -8.00 7.00 23.82
C LEU A 381 -7.63 8.35 23.22
N GLY A 382 -8.06 8.63 21.98
CA GLY A 382 -7.79 9.89 21.29
C GLY A 382 -6.36 10.03 20.73
N ARG A 383 -5.57 8.94 20.70
CA ARG A 383 -4.25 8.93 20.08
C ARG A 383 -4.36 8.52 18.62
N LEU A 384 -3.43 8.97 17.78
CA LEU A 384 -3.42 8.58 16.35
C LEU A 384 -3.21 7.06 16.19
N ASP A 385 -4.06 6.43 15.39
CA ASP A 385 -3.77 5.10 14.81
C ASP A 385 -2.98 5.30 13.53
N ALA A 386 -1.68 5.55 13.67
CA ALA A 386 -0.78 5.94 12.61
C ALA A 386 0.55 5.20 12.71
N GLY A 387 1.30 5.17 11.61
CA GLY A 387 2.60 4.53 11.59
C GLY A 387 3.10 4.17 10.20
N LEU A 388 3.81 3.04 10.13
CA LEU A 388 4.42 2.51 8.91
C LEU A 388 3.73 1.22 8.49
N PHE A 389 3.20 1.20 7.28
CA PHE A 389 2.92 -0.05 6.59
C PHE A 389 4.19 -0.49 5.87
N PHE A 390 4.95 -1.31 6.57
CA PHE A 390 6.22 -1.84 6.10
C PHE A 390 5.98 -2.94 5.08
N ILE A 391 6.59 -2.81 3.91
CA ILE A 391 6.64 -3.82 2.87
C ILE A 391 8.10 -4.07 2.53
N ALA A 392 8.50 -5.33 2.50
CA ALA A 392 9.82 -5.75 2.07
C ALA A 392 9.74 -6.91 1.09
N TYR A 393 10.60 -6.85 0.09
CA TYR A 393 10.82 -7.91 -0.90
C TYR A 393 12.18 -8.52 -0.72
N GLN A 394 12.26 -9.82 -0.80
CA GLN A 394 13.50 -10.59 -0.68
C GLN A 394 13.42 -11.93 -1.39
N ARG A 395 14.58 -12.45 -1.71
CA ARG A 395 14.76 -13.76 -2.37
C ARG A 395 14.43 -14.93 -1.44
N ASP A 396 14.75 -14.81 -0.16
CA ASP A 396 14.43 -15.80 0.88
C ASP A 396 14.21 -15.10 2.21
N VAL A 397 13.03 -15.29 2.81
CA VAL A 397 12.70 -14.65 4.08
C VAL A 397 13.44 -15.23 5.27
N ARG A 398 13.90 -16.49 5.16
CA ARG A 398 14.60 -17.22 6.22
C ARG A 398 16.00 -16.66 6.44
N ASP A 399 16.64 -16.19 5.36
CA ASP A 399 18.00 -15.67 5.36
C ASP A 399 18.06 -14.13 5.42
N ALA A 400 16.92 -13.46 5.16
CA ALA A 400 16.86 -12.00 5.09
C ALA A 400 15.96 -11.41 6.19
N PHE A 401 14.63 -11.40 6.01
CA PHE A 401 13.71 -10.72 6.93
C PHE A 401 13.71 -11.33 8.34
N ILE A 402 13.63 -12.66 8.47
CA ILE A 402 13.49 -13.31 9.78
C ILE A 402 14.69 -13.01 10.70
N PRO A 403 15.96 -13.19 10.31
CA PRO A 403 17.08 -12.87 11.20
C PRO A 403 17.16 -11.37 11.50
N LEU A 404 16.94 -10.50 10.51
CA LEU A 404 16.92 -9.06 10.70
C LEU A 404 15.84 -8.64 11.70
N GLN A 405 14.59 -9.08 11.51
CA GLN A 405 13.50 -8.76 12.42
C GLN A 405 13.69 -9.36 13.82
N THR A 406 14.27 -10.55 13.91
CA THR A 406 14.60 -11.17 15.21
C THR A 406 15.62 -10.33 16.00
N ASN A 407 16.63 -9.80 15.31
CA ASN A 407 17.62 -8.92 15.92
C ASN A 407 16.99 -7.61 16.41
N LEU A 408 16.20 -6.95 15.55
CA LEU A 408 15.49 -5.71 15.90
C LEU A 408 14.50 -5.93 17.05
N ALA A 409 13.66 -6.95 16.97
CA ALA A 409 12.64 -7.21 17.98
C ALA A 409 13.20 -7.45 19.39
N ARG A 410 14.45 -7.94 19.48
CA ARG A 410 15.10 -8.24 20.77
C ARG A 410 15.88 -7.06 21.35
N ASN A 411 16.47 -6.23 20.50
CA ASN A 411 17.56 -5.37 20.91
C ASN A 411 17.33 -3.88 20.61
N ASP A 412 16.34 -3.54 19.74
CA ASP A 412 16.17 -2.19 19.21
C ASP A 412 15.46 -1.29 20.23
N ALA A 413 16.10 -0.20 20.63
CA ALA A 413 15.51 0.82 21.50
C ALA A 413 14.24 1.45 20.89
N LEU A 414 14.09 1.41 19.55
CA LEU A 414 12.89 1.89 18.86
C LEU A 414 11.62 1.11 19.24
N ASN A 415 11.74 -0.11 19.77
CA ASN A 415 10.60 -0.93 20.20
C ASN A 415 9.76 -0.29 21.31
N GLU A 416 10.29 0.70 22.04
CA GLU A 416 9.53 1.49 23.01
C GLU A 416 8.48 2.38 22.33
N TYR A 417 8.72 2.76 21.08
CA TYR A 417 7.91 3.73 20.33
C TYR A 417 7.08 3.12 19.19
N ILE A 418 7.21 1.82 18.95
CA ILE A 418 6.49 1.12 17.89
C ILE A 418 5.85 -0.17 18.38
N GLN A 419 4.79 -0.59 17.71
CA GLN A 419 4.16 -1.87 17.95
C GLN A 419 3.72 -2.51 16.63
N HIS A 420 4.13 -3.74 16.39
CA HIS A 420 3.69 -4.51 15.24
C HIS A 420 2.30 -5.08 15.52
N VAL A 421 1.30 -4.63 14.75
CA VAL A 421 -0.12 -4.97 14.96
C VAL A 421 -0.73 -5.76 13.80
N GLY A 422 0.00 -5.98 12.72
CA GLY A 422 -0.40 -6.81 11.60
C GLY A 422 0.82 -7.45 10.93
N SER A 423 0.66 -8.64 10.37
CA SER A 423 1.74 -9.41 9.75
C SER A 423 1.22 -10.32 8.66
N ALA A 424 1.88 -10.33 7.50
CA ALA A 424 1.58 -11.27 6.43
C ALA A 424 2.84 -11.57 5.59
N ILE A 425 2.84 -12.73 4.95
CA ILE A 425 3.87 -13.17 4.00
C ILE A 425 3.20 -13.71 2.75
N PHE A 426 3.78 -13.41 1.59
CA PHE A 426 3.29 -13.89 0.31
C PHE A 426 4.46 -14.27 -0.61
N ALA A 427 4.28 -15.36 -1.37
CA ALA A 427 5.10 -15.66 -2.53
C ALA A 427 4.55 -14.86 -3.72
N VAL A 428 5.38 -14.04 -4.32
CA VAL A 428 5.06 -13.20 -5.46
C VAL A 428 5.64 -13.86 -6.71
N PRO A 429 4.82 -14.45 -7.59
CA PRO A 429 5.33 -15.13 -8.79
C PRO A 429 6.03 -14.16 -9.74
N PRO A 430 6.77 -14.66 -10.75
CA PRO A 430 7.34 -13.81 -11.79
C PRO A 430 6.28 -12.96 -12.49
N GLY A 431 6.71 -11.99 -13.27
CA GLY A 431 5.83 -11.15 -14.07
C GLY A 431 5.07 -11.94 -15.14
N VAL A 432 3.92 -11.43 -15.53
CA VAL A 432 3.13 -11.92 -16.65
C VAL A 432 3.84 -11.53 -17.94
N ARG A 433 4.05 -12.49 -18.84
CA ARG A 433 4.91 -12.28 -20.03
C ARG A 433 4.18 -11.61 -21.18
N ASP A 434 2.93 -12.01 -21.40
CA ASP A 434 2.08 -11.52 -22.51
C ASP A 434 0.60 -11.75 -22.19
N SER A 435 -0.30 -11.40 -23.10
CA SER A 435 -1.74 -11.53 -22.94
C SER A 435 -2.27 -12.99 -22.90
N GLY A 436 -1.47 -13.98 -23.22
CA GLY A 436 -1.79 -15.41 -23.08
C GLY A 436 -1.33 -16.02 -21.76
N ASP A 437 -0.65 -15.21 -20.95
CA ASP A 437 -0.17 -15.58 -19.62
C ASP A 437 -1.01 -14.93 -18.52
N TRP A 438 -0.92 -15.43 -17.27
CA TRP A 438 -1.66 -14.91 -16.14
C TRP A 438 -0.95 -15.17 -14.81
N TRP A 439 -1.28 -14.39 -13.79
CA TRP A 439 -0.67 -14.45 -12.47
C TRP A 439 -0.75 -15.84 -11.85
N GLY A 440 0.41 -16.43 -11.61
CA GLY A 440 0.51 -17.74 -11.00
C GLY A 440 0.24 -18.93 -11.94
N LYS A 441 0.15 -18.75 -13.26
CA LYS A 441 -0.07 -19.83 -14.23
C LYS A 441 0.82 -21.04 -13.98
N ALA A 442 2.11 -20.82 -13.79
CA ALA A 442 3.05 -21.89 -13.53
C ALA A 442 2.84 -22.62 -12.20
N LEU A 443 2.16 -22.01 -11.21
CA LEU A 443 1.77 -22.65 -9.95
C LEU A 443 0.71 -23.73 -10.18
N PHE A 444 -0.20 -23.50 -11.13
CA PHE A 444 -1.33 -24.39 -11.43
C PHE A 444 -1.08 -25.38 -12.58
N ALA A 445 0.10 -25.32 -13.23
CA ALA A 445 0.51 -26.21 -14.29
C ALA A 445 0.77 -27.66 -13.82
#